data_c44156547d29024caa92086dd80bec6b
#
_entry.id   c44156547d29024caa92086dd80bec6b
#
_cell.length_a   1.000
_cell.length_b   1.000
_cell.length_c   1.000
_cell.angle_alpha   90.00
_cell.angle_beta   90.00
_cell.angle_gamma   90.00
#
_symmetry.space_group_name_H-M   'P 1'
#
loop_
_entity.id
_entity.type
_entity.pdbx_description
1 polymer ?
#
loop_
_entity_poly.entity_id
_entity_poly.type
_entity_poly.pdbx_seq_one_letter_code
_entity_poly.pdbx_strand_id
1 'polypeptide(L)'
;MIGYTWFKTPDSNCFHCVEQHKGSIKELYSFEQLTSEEGFVIAPFSPTTNCPIVVLRPDECSTHSFPALESCELHLHQSPNEHQRKAYAEVFSKFHTALLKQQFSKLVLSRTEEHPLHITEEQAKQLFLH
;
A
#
# COMPACT_ATOMS: atom_id res chain seq x y z
N MET A 1 -19.21 -9.89 -6.19
CA MET A 1 -17.76 -9.86 -5.93
C MET A 1 -17.53 -9.52 -4.48
N ILE A 2 -16.73 -10.29 -3.76
CA ILE A 2 -16.43 -10.10 -2.32
C ILE A 2 -15.21 -9.21 -2.16
N GLY A 3 -14.19 -9.44 -2.96
CA GLY A 3 -12.99 -8.63 -3.01
C GLY A 3 -12.16 -8.91 -4.24
N TYR A 4 -11.32 -7.96 -4.59
CA TYR A 4 -10.35 -8.10 -5.68
C TYR A 4 -9.09 -7.32 -5.34
N THR A 5 -8.02 -7.67 -5.99
CA THR A 5 -6.76 -6.93 -5.92
C THR A 5 -6.05 -6.91 -7.26
N TRP A 6 -5.39 -5.83 -7.53
CA TRP A 6 -4.45 -5.73 -8.65
C TRP A 6 -3.04 -5.59 -8.11
N PHE A 7 -2.14 -6.27 -8.76
CA PHE A 7 -0.73 -6.13 -8.44
C PHE A 7 0.14 -6.23 -9.70
N LYS A 8 1.29 -5.65 -9.60
CA LYS A 8 2.34 -5.67 -10.61
C LYS A 8 3.63 -6.11 -9.95
N THR A 9 4.34 -7.01 -10.61
CA THR A 9 5.72 -7.32 -10.22
C THR A 9 6.69 -6.33 -10.86
N PRO A 10 7.82 -6.03 -10.24
CA PRO A 10 8.87 -5.23 -10.86
C PRO A 10 9.21 -5.76 -12.25
N ASP A 11 9.49 -4.86 -13.19
CA ASP A 11 9.88 -5.18 -14.57
C ASP A 11 8.81 -5.89 -15.43
N SER A 12 7.58 -6.03 -14.93
CA SER A 12 6.47 -6.59 -15.71
C SER A 12 5.81 -5.53 -16.58
N ASN A 13 5.50 -5.91 -17.83
CA ASN A 13 4.69 -5.09 -18.75
C ASN A 13 3.18 -5.43 -18.65
N CYS A 14 2.80 -6.19 -17.64
CA CYS A 14 1.41 -6.54 -17.36
C CYS A 14 1.13 -6.46 -15.86
N PHE A 15 -0.14 -6.38 -15.52
CA PHE A 15 -0.63 -6.50 -14.16
C PHE A 15 -1.53 -7.72 -14.01
N HIS A 16 -1.66 -8.17 -12.79
CA HIS A 16 -2.49 -9.31 -12.43
C HIS A 16 -3.70 -8.84 -11.63
N CYS A 17 -4.84 -9.44 -11.91
CA CYS A 17 -6.07 -9.27 -11.13
C CYS A 17 -6.39 -10.60 -10.44
N VAL A 18 -6.69 -10.52 -9.16
CA VAL A 18 -7.13 -11.64 -8.33
C VAL A 18 -8.50 -11.30 -7.80
N GLU A 19 -9.49 -12.16 -8.04
CA GLU A 19 -10.87 -11.92 -7.64
C GLU A 19 -11.38 -13.04 -6.75
N GLN A 20 -12.10 -12.66 -5.69
CA GLN A 20 -12.83 -13.56 -4.82
C GLN A 20 -14.32 -13.30 -4.95
N HIS A 21 -15.07 -14.31 -5.38
CA HIS A 21 -16.53 -14.24 -5.56
C HIS A 21 -17.30 -15.01 -4.50
N LYS A 22 -16.65 -15.94 -3.79
CA LYS A 22 -17.28 -16.85 -2.80
C LYS A 22 -16.61 -16.77 -1.44
N GLY A 23 -17.36 -17.12 -0.41
CA GLY A 23 -16.87 -17.13 0.96
C GLY A 23 -16.76 -15.74 1.58
N SER A 24 -15.72 -15.51 2.37
CA SER A 24 -15.41 -14.22 3.00
C SER A 24 -13.91 -13.95 2.94
N ILE A 25 -13.54 -12.69 2.94
CA ILE A 25 -12.15 -12.27 3.16
C ILE A 25 -11.76 -12.72 4.57
N LYS A 26 -10.60 -13.35 4.69
CA LYS A 26 -10.12 -13.85 5.97
C LYS A 26 -9.17 -12.85 6.61
N GLU A 27 -9.37 -12.60 7.88
CA GLU A 27 -8.47 -11.78 8.70
C GLU A 27 -7.68 -12.67 9.65
N LEU A 28 -6.38 -12.41 9.75
CA LEU A 28 -5.47 -13.11 10.66
C LEU A 28 -4.72 -12.08 11.50
N TYR A 29 -4.39 -12.46 12.71
CA TYR A 29 -3.81 -11.55 13.70
C TYR A 29 -2.38 -11.91 14.10
N SER A 30 -1.84 -12.97 13.50
CA SER A 30 -0.44 -13.35 13.66
C SER A 30 0.09 -14.03 12.39
N PHE A 31 1.41 -13.97 12.19
CA PHE A 31 2.07 -14.61 11.04
C PHE A 31 2.05 -16.14 11.11
N GLU A 32 1.97 -16.74 12.31
CA GLU A 32 1.86 -18.18 12.47
C GLU A 32 0.59 -18.75 11.83
N GLN A 33 -0.48 -17.94 11.81
CA GLN A 33 -1.75 -18.32 11.19
C GLN A 33 -1.67 -18.41 9.65
N LEU A 34 -0.66 -17.79 9.03
CA LEU A 34 -0.45 -17.84 7.58
C LEU A 34 0.02 -19.20 7.07
N THR A 35 0.63 -20.02 7.90
CA THR A 35 1.25 -21.29 7.49
C THR A 35 0.27 -22.29 6.87
N SER A 36 -1.02 -22.15 7.15
CA SER A 36 -2.09 -22.99 6.63
C SER A 36 -2.96 -22.31 5.56
N GLU A 37 -2.60 -21.10 5.13
CA GLU A 37 -3.43 -20.31 4.24
C GLU A 37 -2.87 -20.30 2.80
N GLU A 38 -3.79 -20.35 1.84
CA GLU A 38 -3.50 -20.19 0.43
C GLU A 38 -4.29 -18.98 -0.09
N GLY A 39 -3.64 -18.12 -0.86
CA GLY A 39 -4.30 -16.96 -1.45
C GLY A 39 -3.38 -15.75 -1.63
N PHE A 40 -3.97 -14.63 -1.99
CA PHE A 40 -3.28 -13.35 -2.04
C PHE A 40 -3.30 -12.71 -0.63
N VAL A 41 -2.12 -12.42 -0.11
CA VAL A 41 -1.93 -11.96 1.27
C VAL A 41 -1.54 -10.48 1.27
N ILE A 42 -2.27 -9.68 2.02
CA ILE A 42 -1.91 -8.30 2.36
C ILE A 42 -1.60 -8.28 3.87
N ALA A 43 -0.32 -8.10 4.19
CA ALA A 43 0.13 -8.15 5.58
C ALA A 43 0.77 -6.82 6.00
N PRO A 44 0.38 -6.26 7.15
CA PRO A 44 1.12 -5.17 7.77
C PRO A 44 2.46 -5.68 8.32
N PHE A 45 3.38 -4.78 8.59
CA PHE A 45 4.67 -5.13 9.22
C PHE A 45 4.48 -5.77 10.61
N SER A 46 3.46 -5.32 11.35
CA SER A 46 3.08 -5.88 12.65
C SER A 46 1.56 -6.01 12.70
N PRO A 47 1.01 -7.23 12.62
CA PRO A 47 -0.43 -7.45 12.69
C PRO A 47 -1.00 -7.04 14.05
N THR A 48 -2.16 -6.40 14.02
CA THR A 48 -2.95 -6.01 15.19
C THR A 48 -4.43 -6.22 14.93
N THR A 49 -5.28 -6.13 15.95
CA THR A 49 -6.74 -6.18 15.79
C THR A 49 -7.29 -5.07 14.91
N ASN A 50 -6.62 -3.90 14.88
CA ASN A 50 -7.04 -2.76 14.04
C ASN A 50 -6.38 -2.77 12.65
N CYS A 51 -5.35 -3.60 12.45
CA CYS A 51 -4.65 -3.75 11.19
C CYS A 51 -4.27 -5.24 11.02
N PRO A 52 -5.23 -6.10 10.67
CA PRO A 52 -5.01 -7.53 10.50
C PRO A 52 -4.26 -7.84 9.20
N ILE A 53 -3.77 -9.06 9.10
CA ILE A 53 -3.39 -9.67 7.82
C ILE A 53 -4.68 -10.03 7.10
N VAL A 54 -4.78 -9.66 5.83
CA VAL A 54 -5.93 -9.94 4.98
C VAL A 54 -5.55 -11.00 3.94
N VAL A 55 -6.36 -12.04 3.82
CA VAL A 55 -6.16 -13.11 2.84
C VAL A 55 -7.36 -13.16 1.90
N LEU A 56 -7.10 -12.93 0.61
CA LEU A 56 -8.03 -13.19 -0.48
C LEU A 56 -7.78 -14.60 -1.03
N ARG A 57 -8.83 -15.43 -1.08
CA ARG A 57 -8.78 -16.74 -1.74
C ARG A 57 -9.32 -16.61 -3.16
N PRO A 58 -8.46 -16.68 -4.17
CA PRO A 58 -8.87 -16.41 -5.55
C PRO A 58 -9.82 -17.50 -6.07
N ASP A 59 -10.97 -17.08 -6.58
CA ASP A 59 -11.81 -17.89 -7.45
C ASP A 59 -11.39 -17.69 -8.91
N GLU A 60 -10.85 -16.52 -9.24
CA GLU A 60 -10.40 -16.16 -10.58
C GLU A 60 -9.09 -15.35 -10.51
N CYS A 61 -8.18 -15.66 -11.45
CA CYS A 61 -6.95 -14.92 -11.66
C CYS A 61 -6.82 -14.58 -13.14
N SER A 62 -6.56 -13.33 -13.46
CA SER A 62 -6.37 -12.86 -14.83
C SER A 62 -5.13 -11.99 -14.95
N THR A 63 -4.60 -11.92 -16.17
CA THR A 63 -3.43 -11.10 -16.50
C THR A 63 -3.78 -10.15 -17.63
N HIS A 64 -3.46 -8.89 -17.46
CA HIS A 64 -3.80 -7.82 -18.40
C HIS A 64 -2.56 -7.03 -18.79
N SER A 65 -2.47 -6.64 -20.05
CA SER A 65 -1.48 -5.66 -20.49
C SER A 65 -1.87 -4.27 -20.01
N PHE A 66 -0.89 -3.42 -19.75
CA PHE A 66 -1.19 -2.01 -19.49
C PHE A 66 -1.84 -1.38 -20.71
N PRO A 67 -2.97 -0.69 -20.56
CA PRO A 67 -3.54 0.08 -21.65
C PRO A 67 -2.58 1.21 -22.05
N ALA A 68 -2.67 1.69 -23.27
CA ALA A 68 -2.04 2.96 -23.64
C ALA A 68 -2.63 4.06 -22.73
N LEU A 69 -1.81 4.66 -21.90
CA LEU A 69 -2.27 5.63 -20.89
C LEU A 69 -2.69 6.93 -21.59
N GLU A 70 -3.95 7.27 -21.48
CA GLU A 70 -4.39 8.66 -21.60
C GLU A 70 -3.97 9.40 -20.33
N SER A 71 -3.51 10.65 -20.48
CA SER A 71 -3.03 11.44 -19.35
C SER A 71 -4.08 11.55 -18.24
N CYS A 72 -3.81 10.96 -17.07
CA CYS A 72 -4.66 11.15 -15.91
C CYS A 72 -4.23 12.41 -15.16
N GLU A 73 -5.07 13.45 -15.18
CA GLU A 73 -4.82 14.70 -14.44
C GLU A 73 -5.22 14.60 -12.96
N LEU A 74 -4.75 13.55 -12.26
CA LEU A 74 -4.88 13.49 -10.82
C LEU A 74 -3.73 14.27 -10.17
N HIS A 75 -3.99 15.53 -9.87
CA HIS A 75 -3.05 16.39 -9.13
C HIS A 75 -3.05 16.02 -7.64
N LEU A 76 -2.35 14.95 -7.28
CA LEU A 76 -2.15 14.55 -5.87
C LEU A 76 -1.05 15.37 -5.15
N HIS A 77 -0.28 16.15 -5.89
CA HIS A 77 0.82 16.93 -5.32
C HIS A 77 0.36 18.30 -4.84
N GLN A 78 0.02 18.40 -3.57
CA GLN A 78 0.07 19.68 -2.88
C GLN A 78 1.49 19.86 -2.31
N SER A 79 2.12 20.99 -2.63
CA SER A 79 3.38 21.33 -1.98
C SER A 79 3.17 21.42 -0.47
N PRO A 80 4.04 20.81 0.36
CA PRO A 80 3.89 20.85 1.80
C PRO A 80 3.86 22.30 2.28
N ASN A 81 2.88 22.61 3.14
CA ASN A 81 2.78 23.93 3.75
C ASN A 81 3.91 24.16 4.78
N GLU A 82 4.09 25.39 5.22
CA GLU A 82 5.18 25.76 6.14
C GLU A 82 5.11 25.00 7.48
N HIS A 83 3.91 24.76 7.99
CA HIS A 83 3.71 23.98 9.22
C HIS A 83 4.18 22.52 9.06
N GLN A 84 3.85 21.88 7.96
CA GLN A 84 4.29 20.51 7.65
C GLN A 84 5.82 20.43 7.47
N ARG A 85 6.42 21.43 6.81
CA ARG A 85 7.88 21.52 6.66
C ARG A 85 8.59 21.67 8.00
N LYS A 86 8.06 22.51 8.89
CA LYS A 86 8.59 22.73 10.23
C LYS A 86 8.51 21.47 11.09
N ALA A 87 7.33 20.81 11.11
CA ALA A 87 7.13 19.57 11.83
C ALA A 87 8.09 18.47 11.34
N TYR A 88 8.27 18.34 10.03
CA TYR A 88 9.23 17.39 9.46
C TYR A 88 10.67 17.72 9.88
N ALA A 89 11.08 18.99 9.82
CA ALA A 89 12.43 19.41 10.20
C ALA A 89 12.74 19.12 11.68
N GLU A 90 11.77 19.27 12.57
CA GLU A 90 11.91 18.94 14.00
C GLU A 90 12.16 17.45 14.21
N VAL A 91 11.36 16.59 13.55
CA VAL A 91 11.53 15.12 13.63
C VAL A 91 12.85 14.70 12.99
N PHE A 92 13.18 15.24 11.82
CA PHE A 92 14.44 14.97 11.11
C PHE A 92 15.65 15.32 11.99
N SER A 93 15.63 16.47 12.67
CA SER A 93 16.72 16.87 13.55
C SER A 93 17.00 15.87 14.69
N LYS A 94 15.94 15.28 15.26
CA LYS A 94 16.07 14.24 16.30
C LYS A 94 16.73 12.98 15.74
N PHE A 95 16.28 12.50 14.56
CA PHE A 95 16.84 11.35 13.88
C PHE A 95 18.30 11.58 13.49
N HIS A 96 18.60 12.74 12.90
CA HIS A 96 19.95 13.12 12.49
C HIS A 96 20.92 13.18 13.68
N THR A 97 20.46 13.73 14.81
CA THR A 97 21.25 13.78 16.05
C THR A 97 21.58 12.37 16.57
N ALA A 98 20.65 11.41 16.50
CA ALA A 98 20.87 10.04 16.91
C ALA A 98 21.89 9.32 15.99
N LEU A 99 21.85 9.61 14.68
CA LEU A 99 22.85 9.11 13.70
C LEU A 99 24.25 9.70 13.96
N LEU A 100 24.35 11.01 14.17
CA LEU A 100 25.63 11.67 14.47
C LEU A 100 26.26 11.14 15.76
N LYS A 101 25.47 10.78 16.76
CA LYS A 101 25.92 10.12 18.00
C LYS A 101 26.21 8.64 17.82
N GLN A 102 26.14 8.10 16.62
CA GLN A 102 26.36 6.68 16.31
C GLN A 102 25.51 5.71 17.14
N GLN A 103 24.33 6.16 17.62
CA GLN A 103 23.39 5.31 18.32
C GLN A 103 22.76 4.28 17.37
N PHE A 104 22.67 4.62 16.08
CA PHE A 104 22.17 3.76 15.02
C PHE A 104 23.03 3.92 13.77
N SER A 105 23.19 2.86 12.99
CA SER A 105 23.88 2.90 11.70
C SER A 105 22.97 3.40 10.57
N LYS A 106 21.65 3.21 10.72
CA LYS A 106 20.64 3.64 9.76
C LYS A 106 19.32 3.88 10.48
N LEU A 107 18.63 4.96 10.13
CA LEU A 107 17.27 5.24 10.53
C LEU A 107 16.43 5.58 9.29
N VAL A 108 15.19 5.11 9.26
CA VAL A 108 14.23 5.43 8.21
C VAL A 108 13.14 6.30 8.83
N LEU A 109 13.00 7.52 8.30
CA LEU A 109 11.93 8.43 8.67
C LEU A 109 10.79 8.25 7.66
N SER A 110 9.62 7.87 8.15
CA SER A 110 8.39 7.79 7.37
C SER A 110 7.38 8.82 7.84
N ARG A 111 6.51 9.22 6.94
CA ARG A 111 5.41 10.14 7.21
C ARG A 111 4.16 9.61 6.55
N THR A 112 3.03 9.74 7.24
CA THR A 112 1.70 9.50 6.70
C THR A 112 1.02 10.84 6.44
N GLU A 113 0.33 10.96 5.33
CA GLU A 113 -0.50 12.10 5.00
C GLU A 113 -1.88 11.61 4.57
N GLU A 114 -2.92 12.17 5.17
CA GLU A 114 -4.30 11.86 4.84
C GLU A 114 -4.84 12.92 3.89
N HIS A 115 -5.36 12.49 2.75
CA HIS A 115 -6.02 13.35 1.79
C HIS A 115 -7.52 13.01 1.77
N PRO A 116 -8.41 13.97 2.03
CA PRO A 116 -9.85 13.76 1.98
C PRO A 116 -10.33 13.68 0.53
N LEU A 117 -9.89 12.66 -0.20
CA LEU A 117 -10.27 12.42 -1.59
C LEU A 117 -11.30 11.30 -1.65
N HIS A 118 -12.42 11.57 -2.29
CA HIS A 118 -13.36 10.54 -2.70
C HIS A 118 -12.95 10.04 -4.09
N ILE A 119 -12.26 8.89 -4.10
CA ILE A 119 -11.78 8.26 -5.34
C ILE A 119 -12.78 7.18 -5.75
N THR A 120 -13.26 7.22 -7.00
CA THR A 120 -14.05 6.13 -7.57
C THR A 120 -13.14 4.94 -7.88
N GLU A 121 -13.75 3.75 -8.04
CA GLU A 121 -13.01 2.55 -8.43
C GLU A 121 -12.23 2.77 -9.74
N GLU A 122 -12.82 3.42 -10.73
CA GLU A 122 -12.17 3.71 -12.01
C GLU A 122 -10.97 4.65 -11.86
N GLN A 123 -11.09 5.67 -11.02
CA GLN A 123 -9.96 6.55 -10.70
C GLN A 123 -8.83 5.82 -9.94
N ALA A 124 -9.19 4.89 -9.04
CA ALA A 124 -8.19 4.04 -8.37
C ALA A 124 -7.46 3.12 -9.37
N LYS A 125 -8.18 2.57 -10.35
CA LYS A 125 -7.58 1.81 -11.46
C LYS A 125 -6.61 2.66 -12.26
N GLN A 126 -7.03 3.86 -12.64
CA GLN A 126 -6.16 4.78 -13.39
C GLN A 126 -4.89 5.11 -12.61
N LEU A 127 -5.00 5.40 -11.31
CA LEU A 127 -3.84 5.64 -10.44
C LEU A 127 -2.89 4.44 -10.35
N PHE A 128 -3.43 3.23 -10.30
CA PHE A 128 -2.62 2.02 -10.26
C PHE A 128 -1.88 1.78 -11.58
N LEU A 129 -2.48 2.17 -12.71
CA LEU A 129 -1.91 1.95 -14.04
C LEU A 129 -0.85 2.99 -14.43
N HIS A 130 -0.80 4.14 -13.75
CA HIS A 130 0.23 5.19 -13.91
C HIS A 130 1.48 4.89 -13.08
#